data_daf8e028f34ea60ed98abe720490737e
#
_entry.id   daf8e028f34ea60ed98abe720490737e
#
_cell.length_a   1.000
_cell.length_b   1.000
_cell.length_c   1.000
_cell.angle_alpha   90.00
_cell.angle_beta   90.00
_cell.angle_gamma   90.00
#
_symmetry.space_group_name_H-M   'P 1'
#
loop_
_entity.id
_entity.type
_entity.pdbx_description
1 polymer ?
#
loop_
_entity_poly.entity_id
_entity_poly.type
_entity_poly.pdbx_seq_one_letter_code
_entity_poly.pdbx_strand_id
1 'polypeptide(L)'
;MTAQRRAEVIEDLRIHAAALLYFDAVRRAGSIREAARRLNVASSAVNRQILKLEAEIGAPLFDRFPDGIRLTSAGEAIARHVLVVLQDLDRARSDIEGLKGARIGHIAIAAVEGVCGALLAAVIRRLRERTPRVTVAAEPMGSLAIPKAVLDGDVDLGIAFALPRHAELRQVAVGRFRLGAIMAPDHPLASRAKVSLSMCFDYPVIMPMGELSIGQLLAPALARLSRNVRPIIRSSSIELMRELAERGIGIAFQTRVGLDKHIAEKRLVHVPLDAGGPIWSDLGVYVRAGRALPATLDLALHILAEELREREIAEASVPA
;
A
#
# COMPACT_ATOMS: atom_id res chain seq x y z
N MET A 1 -35.87 -27.38 2.29
CA MET A 1 -35.90 -26.07 2.97
C MET A 1 -37.14 -25.34 2.50
N THR A 2 -38.10 -25.11 3.38
CA THR A 2 -39.38 -24.46 3.07
C THR A 2 -39.18 -22.98 2.80
N ALA A 3 -40.05 -22.37 1.96
CA ALA A 3 -40.06 -20.96 1.60
C ALA A 3 -40.05 -20.04 2.84
N GLN A 4 -40.68 -20.49 3.93
CA GLN A 4 -40.74 -19.78 5.20
C GLN A 4 -39.35 -19.66 5.89
N ARG A 5 -38.54 -20.72 5.86
CA ARG A 5 -37.17 -20.72 6.38
C ARG A 5 -36.20 -19.86 5.54
N ARG A 6 -36.49 -19.70 4.22
CA ARG A 6 -35.77 -18.74 3.35
C ARG A 6 -36.14 -17.30 3.65
N ALA A 7 -37.41 -17.00 3.98
CA ALA A 7 -37.84 -15.67 4.35
C ALA A 7 -37.25 -15.24 5.69
N GLU A 8 -37.20 -16.12 6.70
CA GLU A 8 -36.55 -15.87 7.99
C GLU A 8 -35.03 -15.63 7.84
N VAL A 9 -34.37 -16.42 6.99
CA VAL A 9 -32.91 -16.22 6.68
C VAL A 9 -32.66 -14.90 5.94
N ILE A 10 -33.62 -14.43 5.10
CA ILE A 10 -33.48 -13.15 4.38
C ILE A 10 -33.77 -11.95 5.30
N GLU A 11 -34.66 -12.10 6.26
CA GLU A 11 -34.95 -11.09 7.28
C GLU A 11 -33.80 -10.96 8.29
N ASP A 12 -33.22 -12.09 8.67
CA ASP A 12 -31.95 -12.16 9.43
C ASP A 12 -30.78 -11.51 8.67
N LEU A 13 -30.67 -11.70 7.36
CA LEU A 13 -29.63 -11.09 6.53
C LEU A 13 -29.70 -9.54 6.53
N ARG A 14 -30.86 -8.92 6.66
CA ARG A 14 -31.01 -7.46 6.79
C ARG A 14 -30.51 -6.94 8.14
N ILE A 15 -30.76 -7.67 9.19
CA ILE A 15 -30.30 -7.33 10.55
C ILE A 15 -28.77 -7.53 10.63
N HIS A 16 -28.27 -8.63 10.10
CA HIS A 16 -26.84 -8.91 10.03
C HIS A 16 -26.08 -7.87 9.21
N ALA A 17 -26.59 -7.42 8.08
CA ALA A 17 -25.88 -6.42 7.26
C ALA A 17 -25.67 -5.10 8.00
N ALA A 18 -26.64 -4.59 8.73
CA ALA A 18 -26.50 -3.37 9.51
C ALA A 18 -25.54 -3.58 10.70
N ALA A 19 -25.64 -4.69 11.43
CA ALA A 19 -24.75 -5.00 12.54
C ALA A 19 -23.29 -5.13 12.11
N LEU A 20 -23.03 -5.76 10.94
CA LEU A 20 -21.70 -5.91 10.38
C LEU A 20 -21.08 -4.56 9.97
N LEU A 21 -21.89 -3.66 9.38
CA LEU A 21 -21.46 -2.29 9.07
C LEU A 21 -21.10 -1.49 10.34
N TYR A 22 -21.92 -1.59 11.39
CA TYR A 22 -21.63 -0.93 12.67
C TYR A 22 -20.39 -1.51 13.34
N PHE A 23 -20.24 -2.85 13.30
CA PHE A 23 -19.05 -3.52 13.83
C PHE A 23 -17.77 -3.04 13.13
N ASP A 24 -17.75 -3.04 11.79
CA ASP A 24 -16.59 -2.59 11.03
C ASP A 24 -16.28 -1.10 11.27
N ALA A 25 -17.31 -0.26 11.36
CA ALA A 25 -17.13 1.16 11.67
C ALA A 25 -16.51 1.38 13.05
N VAL A 26 -16.92 0.61 14.08
CA VAL A 26 -16.35 0.69 15.43
C VAL A 26 -14.91 0.18 15.44
N ARG A 27 -14.64 -0.94 14.76
CA ARG A 27 -13.29 -1.51 14.60
C ARG A 27 -12.32 -0.49 13.99
N ARG A 28 -12.72 0.15 12.88
CA ARG A 28 -11.89 1.15 12.17
C ARG A 28 -11.72 2.44 12.96
N ALA A 29 -12.74 2.83 13.72
CA ALA A 29 -12.72 4.09 14.45
C ALA A 29 -12.02 3.98 15.82
N GLY A 30 -11.91 2.77 16.39
CA GLY A 30 -11.44 2.56 17.76
C GLY A 30 -12.32 3.21 18.84
N SER A 31 -13.51 3.70 18.45
CA SER A 31 -14.44 4.42 19.33
C SER A 31 -15.88 4.37 18.80
N ILE A 32 -16.84 4.07 19.70
CA ILE A 32 -18.27 4.08 19.36
C ILE A 32 -18.74 5.48 18.92
N ARG A 33 -18.24 6.53 19.59
CA ARG A 33 -18.63 7.92 19.27
C ARG A 33 -18.13 8.32 17.88
N GLU A 34 -16.89 8.00 17.57
CA GLU A 34 -16.32 8.30 16.25
C GLU A 34 -16.98 7.49 15.15
N ALA A 35 -17.25 6.19 15.37
CA ALA A 35 -18.01 5.36 14.43
C ALA A 35 -19.41 5.94 14.17
N ALA A 36 -20.13 6.35 15.22
CA ALA A 36 -21.46 6.96 15.11
C ALA A 36 -21.43 8.27 14.32
N ARG A 37 -20.40 9.10 14.52
CA ARG A 37 -20.18 10.34 13.76
C ARG A 37 -19.98 10.05 12.28
N ARG A 38 -19.14 9.06 11.93
CA ARG A 38 -18.86 8.66 10.53
C ARG A 38 -20.10 8.07 9.85
N LEU A 39 -20.92 7.33 10.59
CA LEU A 39 -22.14 6.72 10.09
C LEU A 39 -23.35 7.67 10.11
N ASN A 40 -23.19 8.87 10.68
CA ASN A 40 -24.26 9.85 10.87
C ASN A 40 -25.47 9.29 11.64
N VAL A 41 -25.20 8.57 12.73
CA VAL A 41 -26.21 7.96 13.61
C VAL A 41 -25.91 8.25 15.08
N ALA A 42 -26.89 8.00 15.98
CA ALA A 42 -26.68 8.15 17.41
C ALA A 42 -25.71 7.07 17.95
N SER A 43 -24.82 7.43 18.88
CA SER A 43 -23.90 6.48 19.54
C SER A 43 -24.63 5.36 20.27
N SER A 44 -25.83 5.63 20.81
CA SER A 44 -26.69 4.62 21.43
C SER A 44 -27.18 3.56 20.43
N ALA A 45 -27.42 3.94 19.17
CA ALA A 45 -27.81 3.01 18.13
C ALA A 45 -26.64 2.08 17.77
N VAL A 46 -25.44 2.62 17.60
CA VAL A 46 -24.22 1.82 17.35
C VAL A 46 -24.00 0.85 18.51
N ASN A 47 -23.99 1.34 19.76
CA ASN A 47 -23.75 0.50 20.94
C ASN A 47 -24.78 -0.63 21.03
N ARG A 48 -26.06 -0.35 20.80
CA ARG A 48 -27.13 -1.37 20.83
C ARG A 48 -26.91 -2.46 19.78
N GLN A 49 -26.47 -2.11 18.56
CA GLN A 49 -26.20 -3.08 17.51
C GLN A 49 -24.98 -3.95 17.85
N ILE A 50 -23.92 -3.37 18.43
CA ILE A 50 -22.77 -4.14 18.90
C ILE A 50 -23.18 -5.13 19.98
N LEU A 51 -23.90 -4.67 21.02
CA LEU A 51 -24.38 -5.55 22.10
C LEU A 51 -25.28 -6.67 21.59
N LYS A 52 -26.13 -6.39 20.59
CA LYS A 52 -26.97 -7.40 19.95
C LYS A 52 -26.10 -8.44 19.22
N LEU A 53 -25.10 -8.00 18.46
CA LEU A 53 -24.19 -8.90 17.74
C LEU A 53 -23.38 -9.77 18.73
N GLU A 54 -22.87 -9.19 19.82
CA GLU A 54 -22.17 -9.93 20.88
C GLU A 54 -23.06 -10.97 21.54
N ALA A 55 -24.33 -10.65 21.79
CA ALA A 55 -25.32 -11.60 22.34
C ALA A 55 -25.63 -12.74 21.38
N GLU A 56 -25.75 -12.47 20.07
CA GLU A 56 -25.99 -13.51 19.05
C GLU A 56 -24.79 -14.44 18.87
N ILE A 57 -23.56 -13.92 18.98
CA ILE A 57 -22.31 -14.68 18.89
C ILE A 57 -22.01 -15.41 20.20
N GLY A 58 -22.51 -14.91 21.33
CA GLY A 58 -22.28 -15.49 22.67
C GLY A 58 -20.91 -15.13 23.24
N ALA A 59 -20.25 -14.10 22.70
CA ALA A 59 -18.93 -13.64 23.18
C ALA A 59 -18.76 -12.13 22.98
N PRO A 60 -18.04 -11.41 23.89
CA PRO A 60 -17.69 -10.03 23.66
C PRO A 60 -16.73 -9.91 22.48
N LEU A 61 -16.99 -8.93 21.59
CA LEU A 61 -16.19 -8.67 20.39
C LEU A 61 -15.22 -7.53 20.60
N PHE A 62 -15.49 -6.68 21.60
CA PHE A 62 -14.69 -5.51 21.91
C PHE A 62 -14.34 -5.44 23.40
N ASP A 63 -13.06 -5.19 23.68
CA ASP A 63 -12.59 -4.75 24.98
C ASP A 63 -12.65 -3.23 25.05
N ARG A 64 -13.12 -2.70 26.19
CA ARG A 64 -13.25 -1.26 26.44
C ARG A 64 -12.15 -0.78 27.37
N PHE A 65 -11.36 0.16 26.91
CA PHE A 65 -10.27 0.79 27.65
C PHE A 65 -10.53 2.29 27.82
N PRO A 66 -9.88 2.96 28.78
CA PRO A 66 -9.97 4.42 28.93
C PRO A 66 -9.53 5.18 27.67
N ASP A 67 -8.59 4.63 26.91
CA ASP A 67 -8.02 5.18 25.69
C ASP A 67 -8.74 4.73 24.39
N GLY A 68 -9.80 3.92 24.49
CA GLY A 68 -10.58 3.50 23.32
C GLY A 68 -11.10 2.06 23.39
N ILE A 69 -11.41 1.52 22.22
CA ILE A 69 -11.97 0.18 22.06
C ILE A 69 -11.04 -0.65 21.19
N ARG A 70 -10.77 -1.89 21.60
CA ARG A 70 -9.95 -2.85 20.84
C ARG A 70 -10.72 -4.14 20.63
N LEU A 71 -10.38 -4.90 19.59
CA LEU A 71 -10.98 -6.21 19.34
C LEU A 71 -10.51 -7.22 20.39
N THR A 72 -11.42 -8.09 20.82
CA THR A 72 -11.08 -9.35 21.49
C THR A 72 -10.63 -10.38 20.46
N SER A 73 -10.13 -11.54 20.89
CA SER A 73 -9.82 -12.66 19.96
C SER A 73 -11.07 -13.12 19.18
N ALA A 74 -12.26 -13.10 19.80
CA ALA A 74 -13.53 -13.34 19.11
C ALA A 74 -13.83 -12.23 18.10
N GLY A 75 -13.59 -10.97 18.50
CA GLY A 75 -13.72 -9.81 17.62
C GLY A 75 -12.82 -9.89 16.39
N GLU A 76 -11.56 -10.33 16.54
CA GLU A 76 -10.65 -10.53 15.39
C GLU A 76 -11.13 -11.63 14.45
N ALA A 77 -11.67 -12.73 14.98
CA ALA A 77 -12.24 -13.80 14.17
C ALA A 77 -13.43 -13.31 13.35
N ILE A 78 -14.33 -12.55 13.98
CA ILE A 78 -15.49 -11.94 13.31
C ILE A 78 -15.05 -10.85 12.32
N ALA A 79 -14.04 -10.04 12.63
CA ALA A 79 -13.54 -9.00 11.73
C ALA A 79 -13.12 -9.57 10.37
N ARG A 80 -12.42 -10.71 10.37
CA ARG A 80 -12.05 -11.41 9.12
C ARG A 80 -13.27 -11.79 8.28
N HIS A 81 -14.31 -12.32 8.93
CA HIS A 81 -15.57 -12.69 8.25
C HIS A 81 -16.33 -11.46 7.73
N VAL A 82 -16.47 -10.43 8.56
CA VAL A 82 -17.15 -9.17 8.20
C VAL A 82 -16.52 -8.54 6.98
N LEU A 83 -15.19 -8.49 6.92
CA LEU A 83 -14.47 -7.96 5.75
C LEU A 83 -14.81 -8.72 4.47
N VAL A 84 -14.88 -10.06 4.52
CA VAL A 84 -15.27 -10.86 3.35
C VAL A 84 -16.69 -10.50 2.90
N VAL A 85 -17.63 -10.45 3.83
CA VAL A 85 -19.05 -10.15 3.52
C VAL A 85 -19.21 -8.77 2.91
N LEU A 86 -18.55 -7.74 3.49
CA LEU A 86 -18.64 -6.37 2.99
C LEU A 86 -17.99 -6.23 1.61
N GLN A 87 -16.85 -6.89 1.39
CA GLN A 87 -16.18 -6.90 0.09
C GLN A 87 -17.01 -7.63 -1.00
N ASP A 88 -17.69 -8.72 -0.65
CA ASP A 88 -18.60 -9.41 -1.58
C ASP A 88 -19.82 -8.56 -1.93
N LEU A 89 -20.35 -7.79 -0.97
CA LEU A 89 -21.44 -6.83 -1.24
C LEU A 89 -20.99 -5.71 -2.19
N ASP A 90 -19.79 -5.17 -2.00
CA ASP A 90 -19.24 -4.14 -2.88
C ASP A 90 -18.99 -4.68 -4.29
N ARG A 91 -18.54 -5.94 -4.39
CA ARG A 91 -18.43 -6.64 -5.68
C ARG A 91 -19.80 -6.78 -6.36
N ALA A 92 -20.79 -7.31 -5.66
CA ALA A 92 -22.13 -7.49 -6.21
C ALA A 92 -22.73 -6.16 -6.71
N ARG A 93 -22.51 -5.06 -5.97
CA ARG A 93 -22.88 -3.71 -6.42
C ARG A 93 -22.18 -3.32 -7.70
N SER A 94 -20.86 -3.50 -7.75
CA SER A 94 -20.04 -3.19 -8.93
C SER A 94 -20.49 -3.98 -10.17
N ASP A 95 -20.83 -5.27 -9.98
CA ASP A 95 -21.32 -6.14 -11.05
C ASP A 95 -22.68 -5.67 -11.57
N ILE A 96 -23.60 -5.30 -10.66
CA ILE A 96 -24.93 -4.77 -11.03
C ILE A 96 -24.81 -3.42 -11.76
N GLU A 97 -23.93 -2.54 -11.32
CA GLU A 97 -23.67 -1.25 -11.98
C GLU A 97 -23.01 -1.45 -13.35
N GLY A 98 -22.14 -2.46 -13.48
CA GLY A 98 -21.55 -2.87 -14.75
C GLY A 98 -22.61 -3.32 -15.77
N LEU A 99 -23.65 -4.04 -15.33
CA LEU A 99 -24.77 -4.44 -16.19
C LEU A 99 -25.61 -3.24 -16.69
N LYS A 100 -25.61 -2.14 -15.94
CA LYS A 100 -26.27 -0.87 -16.32
C LYS A 100 -25.40 -0.01 -17.23
N GLY A 101 -24.24 -0.50 -17.70
CA GLY A 101 -23.31 0.24 -18.55
C GLY A 101 -22.48 1.31 -17.82
N ALA A 102 -22.59 1.39 -16.50
CA ALA A 102 -21.84 2.33 -15.68
C ALA A 102 -20.81 1.58 -14.83
N ARG A 103 -19.55 1.53 -15.27
CA ARG A 103 -18.46 1.07 -14.41
C ARG A 103 -18.16 2.17 -13.38
N ILE A 104 -18.96 2.16 -12.32
CA ILE A 104 -18.76 3.02 -11.14
C ILE A 104 -18.04 2.15 -10.11
N GLY A 105 -17.07 2.70 -9.43
CA GLY A 105 -16.35 1.98 -8.38
C GLY A 105 -15.45 2.92 -7.60
N HIS A 106 -15.03 2.45 -6.45
CA HIS A 106 -14.02 3.10 -5.64
C HIS A 106 -12.86 2.13 -5.43
N ILE A 107 -11.63 2.62 -5.56
CA ILE A 107 -10.43 1.82 -5.30
C ILE A 107 -9.56 2.58 -4.31
N ALA A 108 -9.30 1.97 -3.16
CA ALA A 108 -8.38 2.47 -2.16
C ALA A 108 -7.01 1.79 -2.31
N ILE A 109 -5.96 2.58 -2.43
CA ILE A 109 -4.59 2.12 -2.71
C ILE A 109 -3.64 2.63 -1.65
N ALA A 110 -2.90 1.75 -0.99
CA ALA A 110 -1.72 2.13 -0.22
C ALA A 110 -0.48 1.87 -1.06
N ALA A 111 0.43 2.83 -1.11
CA ALA A 111 1.67 2.69 -1.87
C ALA A 111 2.84 3.34 -1.15
N VAL A 112 4.04 2.78 -1.33
CA VAL A 112 5.25 3.47 -0.85
C VAL A 112 5.44 4.78 -1.60
N GLU A 113 5.84 5.83 -0.87
CA GLU A 113 5.93 7.21 -1.39
C GLU A 113 6.71 7.29 -2.71
N GLY A 114 7.82 6.57 -2.82
CA GLY A 114 8.72 6.64 -3.98
C GLY A 114 8.11 6.20 -5.32
N VAL A 115 6.95 5.53 -5.33
CA VAL A 115 6.29 5.09 -6.57
C VAL A 115 5.03 5.90 -6.90
N CYS A 116 4.56 6.76 -5.97
CA CYS A 116 3.31 7.49 -6.15
C CYS A 116 3.36 8.48 -7.33
N GLY A 117 4.46 9.22 -7.47
CA GLY A 117 4.58 10.29 -8.47
C GLY A 117 4.71 9.82 -9.92
N ALA A 118 5.19 8.61 -10.16
CA ALA A 118 5.41 8.10 -11.51
C ALA A 118 4.54 6.88 -11.82
N LEU A 119 4.77 5.76 -11.11
CA LEU A 119 4.06 4.50 -11.37
C LEU A 119 2.55 4.65 -11.10
N LEU A 120 2.17 5.07 -9.89
CA LEU A 120 0.76 5.16 -9.51
C LEU A 120 0.02 6.22 -10.32
N ALA A 121 0.66 7.36 -10.61
CA ALA A 121 0.08 8.39 -11.47
C ALA A 121 -0.20 7.88 -12.89
N ALA A 122 0.72 7.10 -13.48
CA ALA A 122 0.52 6.48 -14.80
C ALA A 122 -0.65 5.47 -14.78
N VAL A 123 -0.71 4.63 -13.75
CA VAL A 123 -1.81 3.68 -13.55
C VAL A 123 -3.17 4.39 -13.43
N ILE A 124 -3.26 5.43 -12.59
CA ILE A 124 -4.50 6.18 -12.40
C ILE A 124 -4.92 6.85 -13.70
N ARG A 125 -4.00 7.42 -14.48
CA ARG A 125 -4.29 8.01 -15.80
C ARG A 125 -4.90 6.97 -16.73
N ARG A 126 -4.24 5.80 -16.93
CA ARG A 126 -4.73 4.72 -17.79
C ARG A 126 -6.07 4.14 -17.32
N LEU A 127 -6.25 4.04 -15.99
CA LEU A 127 -7.52 3.60 -15.40
C LEU A 127 -8.64 4.59 -15.69
N ARG A 128 -8.39 5.89 -15.53
CA ARG A 128 -9.38 6.96 -15.79
C ARG A 128 -9.77 7.05 -17.26
N GLU A 129 -8.84 6.80 -18.17
CA GLU A 129 -9.12 6.73 -19.61
C GLU A 129 -10.11 5.60 -19.95
N ARG A 130 -9.98 4.44 -19.27
CA ARG A 130 -10.83 3.27 -19.50
C ARG A 130 -12.12 3.28 -18.68
N THR A 131 -12.09 3.92 -17.51
CA THR A 131 -13.19 3.95 -16.54
C THR A 131 -13.34 5.35 -15.91
N PRO A 132 -13.91 6.33 -16.62
CA PRO A 132 -13.96 7.73 -16.17
C PRO A 132 -14.71 7.98 -14.87
N ARG A 133 -15.60 7.05 -14.48
CA ARG A 133 -16.45 7.16 -13.27
C ARG A 133 -15.85 6.48 -12.04
N VAL A 134 -14.70 5.82 -12.16
CA VAL A 134 -14.02 5.21 -11.01
C VAL A 134 -13.32 6.29 -10.21
N THR A 135 -13.52 6.28 -8.90
CA THR A 135 -12.80 7.12 -7.95
C THR A 135 -11.64 6.34 -7.34
N VAL A 136 -10.54 7.01 -7.08
CA VAL A 136 -9.34 6.41 -6.48
C VAL A 136 -8.95 7.22 -5.25
N ALA A 137 -8.81 6.55 -4.11
CA ALA A 137 -8.12 7.07 -2.94
C ALA A 137 -6.70 6.48 -2.93
N ALA A 138 -5.67 7.30 -2.80
CA ALA A 138 -4.29 6.87 -2.76
C ALA A 138 -3.63 7.41 -1.50
N GLU A 139 -3.05 6.53 -0.68
CA GLU A 139 -2.42 6.87 0.57
C GLU A 139 -0.95 6.42 0.56
N PRO A 140 0.01 7.37 0.67
CA PRO A 140 1.41 7.02 0.86
C PRO A 140 1.65 6.41 2.24
N MET A 141 2.32 5.25 2.29
CA MET A 141 2.64 4.54 3.54
C MET A 141 4.04 3.95 3.50
N GLY A 142 4.62 3.67 4.67
CA GLY A 142 5.81 2.84 4.78
C GLY A 142 5.52 1.38 4.41
N SER A 143 6.50 0.68 3.80
CA SER A 143 6.32 -0.71 3.36
C SER A 143 5.77 -1.64 4.45
N LEU A 144 6.18 -1.46 5.71
CA LEU A 144 5.76 -2.31 6.82
C LEU A 144 4.30 -2.07 7.29
N ALA A 145 3.73 -0.90 7.00
CA ALA A 145 2.34 -0.59 7.36
C ALA A 145 1.33 -1.12 6.32
N ILE A 146 1.75 -1.25 5.05
CA ILE A 146 0.89 -1.65 3.94
C ILE A 146 0.23 -3.02 4.14
N PRO A 147 0.93 -4.08 4.62
CA PRO A 147 0.31 -5.38 4.87
C PRO A 147 -0.91 -5.28 5.79
N LYS A 148 -0.76 -4.55 6.89
CA LYS A 148 -1.86 -4.36 7.85
C LYS A 148 -3.04 -3.63 7.21
N ALA A 149 -2.82 -2.55 6.47
CA ALA A 149 -3.88 -1.79 5.80
C ALA A 149 -4.68 -2.66 4.80
N VAL A 150 -3.99 -3.55 4.05
CA VAL A 150 -4.65 -4.50 3.12
C VAL A 150 -5.44 -5.56 3.89
N LEU A 151 -4.87 -6.13 4.95
CA LEU A 151 -5.51 -7.18 5.76
C LEU A 151 -6.72 -6.65 6.52
N ASP A 152 -6.64 -5.44 7.06
CA ASP A 152 -7.73 -4.77 7.76
C ASP A 152 -8.82 -4.26 6.80
N GLY A 153 -8.57 -4.31 5.48
CA GLY A 153 -9.50 -3.84 4.46
C GLY A 153 -9.61 -2.31 4.42
N ASP A 154 -8.64 -1.59 4.97
CA ASP A 154 -8.58 -0.12 4.88
C ASP A 154 -8.25 0.33 3.46
N VAL A 155 -7.52 -0.51 2.72
CA VAL A 155 -7.24 -0.37 1.30
C VAL A 155 -7.55 -1.66 0.54
N ASP A 156 -7.80 -1.52 -0.76
CA ASP A 156 -8.10 -2.63 -1.66
C ASP A 156 -6.86 -3.34 -2.16
N LEU A 157 -5.79 -2.58 -2.36
CA LEU A 157 -4.48 -3.08 -2.78
C LEU A 157 -3.34 -2.30 -2.14
N GLY A 158 -2.20 -2.95 -2.01
CA GLY A 158 -0.96 -2.36 -1.51
C GLY A 158 0.16 -2.50 -2.53
N ILE A 159 1.00 -1.47 -2.65
CA ILE A 159 2.21 -1.46 -3.49
C ILE A 159 3.40 -1.22 -2.58
N ALA A 160 4.25 -2.22 -2.39
CA ALA A 160 5.34 -2.18 -1.41
C ALA A 160 6.57 -2.94 -1.87
N PHE A 161 7.73 -2.52 -1.37
CA PHE A 161 8.98 -3.23 -1.58
C PHE A 161 9.19 -4.33 -0.56
N ALA A 162 9.72 -5.47 -1.03
CA ALA A 162 10.35 -6.50 -0.22
C ALA A 162 9.52 -6.98 0.99
N LEU A 163 8.21 -7.12 0.82
CA LEU A 163 7.38 -7.67 1.89
C LEU A 163 7.68 -9.15 2.13
N PRO A 164 7.77 -9.60 3.38
CA PRO A 164 7.84 -11.01 3.70
C PRO A 164 6.55 -11.72 3.25
N ARG A 165 6.66 -13.00 2.95
CA ARG A 165 5.48 -13.82 2.60
C ARG A 165 4.50 -13.85 3.76
N HIS A 166 3.24 -13.63 3.46
CA HIS A 166 2.13 -13.68 4.42
C HIS A 166 0.98 -14.49 3.83
N ALA A 167 0.47 -15.48 4.59
CA ALA A 167 -0.54 -16.42 4.08
C ALA A 167 -1.85 -15.73 3.63
N GLU A 168 -2.21 -14.62 4.27
CA GLU A 168 -3.43 -13.87 3.97
C GLU A 168 -3.23 -12.75 2.93
N LEU A 169 -2.00 -12.58 2.40
CA LEU A 169 -1.70 -11.66 1.30
C LEU A 169 -1.35 -12.43 0.03
N ARG A 170 -2.00 -12.08 -1.07
CA ARG A 170 -1.68 -12.58 -2.39
C ARG A 170 -0.92 -11.51 -3.17
N GLN A 171 0.30 -11.82 -3.56
CA GLN A 171 1.07 -11.02 -4.51
C GLN A 171 0.52 -11.27 -5.92
N VAL A 172 0.00 -10.24 -6.58
CA VAL A 172 -0.64 -10.34 -7.89
C VAL A 172 0.25 -9.87 -9.03
N ALA A 173 1.23 -9.03 -8.72
CA ALA A 173 2.27 -8.61 -9.65
C ALA A 173 3.56 -8.31 -8.89
N VAL A 174 4.68 -8.38 -9.57
CA VAL A 174 6.00 -8.00 -9.04
C VAL A 174 6.87 -7.48 -10.17
N GLY A 175 7.68 -6.48 -9.89
CA GLY A 175 8.77 -6.00 -10.75
C GLY A 175 10.04 -5.87 -9.93
N ARG A 176 11.19 -6.16 -10.53
CA ARG A 176 12.50 -6.18 -9.86
C ARG A 176 13.36 -5.00 -10.30
N PHE A 177 13.80 -4.19 -9.34
CA PHE A 177 14.51 -2.94 -9.60
C PHE A 177 15.82 -2.86 -8.82
N ARG A 178 16.85 -2.30 -9.46
CA ARG A 178 18.15 -2.09 -8.81
C ARG A 178 18.10 -0.86 -7.90
N LEU A 179 18.67 -1.00 -6.71
CA LEU A 179 18.96 0.13 -5.86
C LEU A 179 20.19 0.87 -6.43
N GLY A 180 20.12 2.19 -6.49
CA GLY A 180 21.21 3.04 -6.95
C GLY A 180 21.38 4.27 -6.10
N ALA A 181 22.48 4.93 -6.33
CA ALA A 181 22.75 6.28 -5.86
C ALA A 181 22.07 7.28 -6.82
N ILE A 182 21.32 8.22 -6.28
CA ILE A 182 20.72 9.33 -7.04
C ILE A 182 21.43 10.63 -6.67
N MET A 183 21.71 11.43 -7.68
CA MET A 183 22.48 12.67 -7.55
C MET A 183 22.19 13.63 -8.70
N ALA A 184 22.61 14.87 -8.55
CA ALA A 184 22.55 15.86 -9.62
C ALA A 184 23.42 15.44 -10.82
N PRO A 185 23.08 15.83 -12.07
CA PRO A 185 23.81 15.41 -13.27
C PRO A 185 25.26 15.84 -13.35
N ASP A 186 25.62 16.92 -12.68
CA ASP A 186 26.99 17.49 -12.62
C ASP A 186 27.83 16.88 -11.49
N HIS A 187 27.31 15.94 -10.72
CA HIS A 187 28.02 15.28 -9.64
C HIS A 187 29.18 14.41 -10.19
N PRO A 188 30.40 14.40 -9.55
CA PRO A 188 31.57 13.65 -10.05
C PRO A 188 31.32 12.14 -10.28
N LEU A 189 30.36 11.54 -9.58
CA LEU A 189 30.01 10.14 -9.74
C LEU A 189 28.90 9.89 -10.80
N ALA A 190 28.30 10.93 -11.36
CA ALA A 190 27.12 10.80 -12.25
C ALA A 190 27.43 10.07 -13.57
N SER A 191 28.69 10.13 -14.05
CA SER A 191 29.14 9.46 -15.28
C SER A 191 29.63 8.01 -15.06
N ARG A 192 29.61 7.51 -13.83
CA ARG A 192 30.04 6.14 -13.53
C ARG A 192 28.98 5.13 -13.95
N ALA A 193 29.41 3.98 -14.48
CA ALA A 193 28.51 2.88 -14.78
C ALA A 193 27.91 2.27 -13.49
N LYS A 194 28.69 2.23 -12.40
CA LYS A 194 28.28 1.79 -11.07
C LYS A 194 29.12 2.47 -9.99
N VAL A 195 28.58 2.53 -8.78
CA VAL A 195 29.26 3.09 -7.60
C VAL A 195 29.15 2.16 -6.40
N SER A 196 30.17 2.14 -5.55
CA SER A 196 30.07 1.48 -4.24
C SER A 196 29.59 2.47 -3.17
N LEU A 197 29.06 1.94 -2.06
CA LEU A 197 28.75 2.80 -0.91
C LEU A 197 29.98 3.56 -0.40
N SER A 198 31.17 2.92 -0.42
CA SER A 198 32.41 3.59 0.01
C SER A 198 32.70 4.83 -0.83
N MET A 199 32.52 4.75 -2.16
CA MET A 199 32.68 5.92 -3.05
C MET A 199 31.65 7.01 -2.78
N CYS A 200 30.41 6.62 -2.51
CA CYS A 200 29.35 7.57 -2.17
C CYS A 200 29.66 8.34 -0.88
N PHE A 201 30.26 7.67 0.10
CA PHE A 201 30.60 8.29 1.39
C PHE A 201 31.85 9.17 1.38
N ASP A 202 32.53 9.33 0.24
CA ASP A 202 33.52 10.38 0.04
C ASP A 202 32.89 11.76 -0.23
N TYR A 203 31.56 11.77 -0.41
CA TYR A 203 30.72 12.94 -0.65
C TYR A 203 29.63 13.07 0.43
N PRO A 204 28.98 14.24 0.51
CA PRO A 204 27.79 14.39 1.36
C PRO A 204 26.70 13.38 1.02
N VAL A 205 26.19 12.67 2.03
CA VAL A 205 25.13 11.66 1.82
C VAL A 205 23.88 11.98 2.61
N ILE A 206 22.74 11.65 2.01
CA ILE A 206 21.39 11.77 2.57
C ILE A 206 20.90 10.35 2.80
N MET A 207 20.64 9.99 4.05
CA MET A 207 20.31 8.62 4.43
C MET A 207 18.85 8.47 4.83
N PRO A 208 18.22 7.33 4.51
CA PRO A 208 16.90 7.02 4.99
C PRO A 208 16.88 6.86 6.51
N MET A 209 15.75 7.19 7.13
CA MET A 209 15.46 6.91 8.53
C MET A 209 14.06 6.28 8.67
N GLY A 210 13.79 5.72 9.86
CA GLY A 210 12.52 5.07 10.14
C GLY A 210 12.33 3.76 9.37
N GLU A 211 11.10 3.51 8.95
CA GLU A 211 10.66 2.23 8.38
C GLU A 211 10.81 2.15 6.84
N LEU A 212 11.67 2.99 6.25
CA LEU A 212 11.89 2.95 4.81
C LEU A 212 12.61 1.66 4.41
N SER A 213 12.05 0.93 3.44
CA SER A 213 12.64 -0.31 2.90
C SER A 213 14.07 -0.13 2.36
N ILE A 214 14.40 1.06 1.86
CA ILE A 214 15.75 1.42 1.40
C ILE A 214 16.79 1.26 2.52
N GLY A 215 16.45 1.65 3.75
CA GLY A 215 17.33 1.48 4.91
C GLY A 215 17.65 0.01 5.18
N GLN A 216 16.65 -0.86 5.08
CA GLN A 216 16.82 -2.31 5.23
C GLN A 216 17.67 -2.91 4.11
N LEU A 217 17.50 -2.45 2.86
CA LEU A 217 18.31 -2.90 1.72
C LEU A 217 19.78 -2.48 1.85
N LEU A 218 20.04 -1.30 2.38
CA LEU A 218 21.41 -0.79 2.58
C LEU A 218 22.10 -1.41 3.78
N ALA A 219 21.37 -1.84 4.81
CA ALA A 219 21.93 -2.29 6.08
C ALA A 219 23.02 -3.39 5.96
N PRO A 220 22.87 -4.45 5.14
CA PRO A 220 23.92 -5.46 4.97
C PRO A 220 25.20 -4.91 4.34
N ALA A 221 25.08 -3.97 3.41
CA ALA A 221 26.22 -3.34 2.76
C ALA A 221 26.91 -2.32 3.69
N LEU A 222 26.12 -1.60 4.48
CA LEU A 222 26.65 -0.67 5.51
C LEU A 222 27.42 -1.40 6.60
N ALA A 223 26.93 -2.57 7.04
CA ALA A 223 27.60 -3.37 8.07
C ALA A 223 29.00 -3.88 7.64
N ARG A 224 29.25 -3.99 6.33
CA ARG A 224 30.56 -4.39 5.79
C ARG A 224 31.55 -3.24 5.66
N LEU A 225 31.11 -2.00 5.85
CA LEU A 225 32.00 -0.84 5.77
C LEU A 225 32.80 -0.69 7.05
N SER A 226 34.12 -0.57 6.90
CA SER A 226 35.05 -0.39 8.01
C SER A 226 35.09 1.05 8.55
N ARG A 227 34.30 1.97 7.99
CA ARG A 227 34.27 3.39 8.33
C ARG A 227 32.95 3.80 8.98
N ASN A 228 33.03 4.72 9.92
CA ASN A 228 31.86 5.35 10.51
C ASN A 228 31.22 6.34 9.51
N VAL A 229 30.01 6.08 9.10
CA VAL A 229 29.27 6.91 8.16
C VAL A 229 28.51 7.99 8.92
N ARG A 230 28.79 9.26 8.59
CA ARG A 230 28.06 10.41 9.13
C ARG A 230 27.26 11.07 7.99
N PRO A 231 25.99 10.74 7.85
CA PRO A 231 25.13 11.41 6.87
C PRO A 231 24.94 12.87 7.26
N ILE A 232 24.91 13.76 6.27
CA ILE A 232 24.59 15.18 6.51
C ILE A 232 23.11 15.41 6.78
N ILE A 233 22.25 14.56 6.21
CA ILE A 233 20.79 14.62 6.39
C ILE A 233 20.27 13.18 6.57
N ARG A 234 19.25 13.04 7.41
CA ARG A 234 18.45 11.82 7.55
C ARG A 234 16.97 12.17 7.40
N SER A 235 16.24 11.43 6.57
CA SER A 235 14.84 11.71 6.32
C SER A 235 14.02 10.41 6.20
N SER A 236 12.76 10.47 6.61
CA SER A 236 11.75 9.46 6.34
C SER A 236 10.93 9.76 5.08
N SER A 237 11.13 10.92 4.44
CA SER A 237 10.48 11.29 3.18
C SER A 237 11.41 11.01 2.00
N ILE A 238 10.98 10.13 1.11
CA ILE A 238 11.66 9.83 -0.16
C ILE A 238 11.68 11.05 -1.07
N GLU A 239 10.58 11.82 -1.07
CA GLU A 239 10.46 13.05 -1.87
C GLU A 239 11.51 14.08 -1.47
N LEU A 240 11.64 14.34 -0.15
CA LEU A 240 12.66 15.28 0.35
C LEU A 240 14.07 14.83 -0.01
N MET A 241 14.39 13.54 0.17
CA MET A 241 15.71 13.01 -0.18
C MET A 241 16.02 13.18 -1.66
N ARG A 242 15.04 12.93 -2.53
CA ARG A 242 15.15 13.12 -3.98
C ARG A 242 15.38 14.58 -4.35
N GLU A 243 14.56 15.48 -3.81
CA GLU A 243 14.68 16.92 -4.06
C GLU A 243 16.05 17.49 -3.63
N LEU A 244 16.57 17.04 -2.50
CA LEU A 244 17.89 17.45 -2.03
C LEU A 244 19.02 16.91 -2.93
N ALA A 245 18.89 15.68 -3.43
CA ALA A 245 19.84 15.10 -4.38
C ALA A 245 19.80 15.85 -5.73
N GLU A 246 18.61 16.23 -6.20
CA GLU A 246 18.41 17.04 -7.42
C GLU A 246 19.05 18.41 -7.32
N ARG A 247 19.05 19.01 -6.13
CA ARG A 247 19.71 20.30 -5.85
C ARG A 247 21.23 20.20 -5.59
N GLY A 248 21.80 19.02 -5.73
CA GLY A 248 23.23 18.80 -5.51
C GLY A 248 23.70 18.88 -4.05
N ILE A 249 22.76 18.82 -3.08
CA ILE A 249 23.09 18.89 -1.64
C ILE A 249 23.84 17.62 -1.19
N GLY A 250 23.58 16.49 -1.85
CA GLY A 250 24.25 15.22 -1.55
C GLY A 250 23.68 14.05 -2.32
N ILE A 251 24.27 12.90 -2.12
CA ILE A 251 23.84 11.63 -2.72
C ILE A 251 22.74 11.02 -1.85
N ALA A 252 21.61 10.67 -2.46
CA ALA A 252 20.58 9.83 -1.82
C ALA A 252 20.53 8.45 -2.50
N PHE A 253 19.68 7.55 -2.00
CA PHE A 253 19.59 6.18 -2.49
C PHE A 253 18.13 5.85 -2.80
N GLN A 254 17.86 5.34 -4.02
CA GLN A 254 16.53 4.96 -4.46
C GLN A 254 16.60 3.91 -5.57
N THR A 255 15.54 3.13 -5.76
CA THR A 255 15.37 2.33 -6.97
C THR A 255 14.95 3.23 -8.13
N ARG A 256 15.24 2.83 -9.36
CA ARG A 256 14.93 3.63 -10.56
C ARG A 256 13.42 3.81 -10.77
N VAL A 257 12.60 2.85 -10.35
CA VAL A 257 11.14 2.97 -10.43
C VAL A 257 10.66 4.21 -9.67
N GLY A 258 9.91 5.07 -10.32
CA GLY A 258 9.50 6.36 -9.75
C GLY A 258 10.37 7.55 -10.11
N LEU A 259 11.51 7.34 -10.80
CA LEU A 259 12.42 8.40 -11.23
C LEU A 259 12.29 8.77 -12.73
N ASP A 260 11.39 8.10 -13.48
CA ASP A 260 11.30 8.20 -14.93
C ASP A 260 11.31 9.65 -15.44
N LYS A 261 10.49 10.50 -14.83
CA LYS A 261 10.37 11.91 -15.19
C LYS A 261 11.67 12.70 -14.89
N HIS A 262 12.23 12.51 -13.70
CA HIS A 262 13.44 13.24 -13.26
C HIS A 262 14.65 12.88 -14.13
N ILE A 263 14.75 11.60 -14.53
CA ILE A 263 15.83 11.14 -15.42
C ILE A 263 15.62 11.66 -16.85
N ALA A 264 14.38 11.59 -17.37
CA ALA A 264 14.06 12.09 -18.71
C ALA A 264 14.29 13.59 -18.84
N GLU A 265 13.98 14.36 -17.81
CA GLU A 265 14.22 15.82 -17.72
C GLU A 265 15.66 16.17 -17.35
N LYS A 266 16.54 15.17 -17.20
CA LYS A 266 17.96 15.34 -16.82
C LYS A 266 18.15 16.13 -15.52
N ARG A 267 17.23 16.00 -14.58
CA ARG A 267 17.33 16.63 -13.25
C ARG A 267 18.06 15.76 -12.24
N LEU A 268 18.01 14.44 -12.43
CA LEU A 268 18.71 13.44 -11.64
C LEU A 268 19.38 12.39 -12.51
N VAL A 269 20.46 11.84 -11.98
CA VAL A 269 21.08 10.62 -12.49
C VAL A 269 20.93 9.51 -11.45
N HIS A 270 20.58 8.32 -11.90
CA HIS A 270 20.55 7.10 -11.10
C HIS A 270 21.73 6.22 -11.52
N VAL A 271 22.67 6.03 -10.60
CA VAL A 271 23.85 5.17 -10.80
C VAL A 271 23.70 3.92 -9.95
N PRO A 272 23.68 2.71 -10.55
CA PRO A 272 23.53 1.46 -9.82
C PRO A 272 24.53 1.28 -8.69
N LEU A 273 24.09 0.82 -7.52
CA LEU A 273 24.96 0.45 -6.40
C LEU A 273 25.53 -0.95 -6.61
N ASP A 274 26.83 -1.07 -6.37
CA ASP A 274 27.56 -2.34 -6.29
C ASP A 274 28.11 -2.55 -4.86
N ALA A 275 27.65 -3.60 -4.21
CA ALA A 275 28.09 -3.97 -2.86
C ALA A 275 28.70 -5.38 -2.82
N GLY A 276 29.48 -5.73 -3.84
CA GLY A 276 29.92 -7.10 -4.15
C GLY A 276 28.90 -7.82 -5.04
N GLY A 277 28.12 -7.03 -5.76
CA GLY A 277 27.03 -7.36 -6.66
C GLY A 277 25.91 -6.33 -6.60
N PRO A 278 25.00 -6.32 -7.56
CA PRO A 278 23.88 -5.40 -7.59
C PRO A 278 22.91 -5.63 -6.43
N ILE A 279 22.41 -4.57 -5.83
CA ILE A 279 21.35 -4.65 -4.80
C ILE A 279 20.00 -4.56 -5.50
N TRP A 280 19.23 -5.63 -5.44
CA TRP A 280 17.90 -5.70 -6.02
C TRP A 280 16.80 -5.55 -4.99
N SER A 281 15.70 -4.98 -5.39
CA SER A 281 14.47 -4.90 -4.59
C SER A 281 13.25 -5.24 -5.43
N ASP A 282 12.42 -6.12 -4.90
CA ASP A 282 11.17 -6.52 -5.54
C ASP A 282 10.04 -5.59 -5.11
N LEU A 283 9.45 -4.87 -6.05
CA LEU A 283 8.24 -4.07 -5.85
C LEU A 283 7.03 -4.94 -6.16
N GLY A 284 6.30 -5.31 -5.13
CA GLY A 284 5.12 -6.16 -5.24
C GLY A 284 3.81 -5.38 -5.17
N VAL A 285 2.79 -5.92 -5.84
CA VAL A 285 1.39 -5.52 -5.71
C VAL A 285 0.65 -6.59 -4.95
N TYR A 286 -0.02 -6.21 -3.87
CA TYR A 286 -0.62 -7.12 -2.90
C TYR A 286 -2.10 -6.83 -2.72
N VAL A 287 -2.89 -7.91 -2.67
CA VAL A 287 -4.29 -7.89 -2.28
C VAL A 287 -4.53 -8.92 -1.19
N ARG A 288 -5.64 -8.83 -0.47
CA ARG A 288 -6.02 -9.86 0.50
C ARG A 288 -6.29 -11.18 -0.23
N ALA A 289 -5.72 -12.28 0.30
CA ALA A 289 -5.97 -13.62 -0.23
C ALA A 289 -7.43 -14.02 -0.07
N GLY A 290 -7.96 -14.80 -1.00
CA GLY A 290 -9.36 -15.25 -0.98
C GLY A 290 -10.39 -14.17 -1.34
N ARG A 291 -9.98 -12.91 -1.55
CA ARG A 291 -10.88 -11.84 -1.99
C ARG A 291 -11.29 -12.05 -3.44
N ALA A 292 -12.59 -12.03 -3.69
CA ALA A 292 -13.12 -11.88 -5.04
C ALA A 292 -12.95 -10.43 -5.51
N LEU A 293 -12.31 -10.23 -6.67
CA LEU A 293 -11.95 -8.90 -7.16
C LEU A 293 -13.12 -8.29 -7.96
N PRO A 294 -13.61 -7.07 -7.61
CA PRO A 294 -14.49 -6.31 -8.48
C PRO A 294 -13.81 -6.02 -9.84
N ALA A 295 -14.60 -5.95 -10.92
CA ALA A 295 -14.07 -5.75 -12.27
C ALA A 295 -13.18 -4.48 -12.43
N THR A 296 -13.49 -3.42 -11.66
CA THR A 296 -12.69 -2.20 -11.65
C THR A 296 -11.34 -2.39 -10.97
N LEU A 297 -11.29 -3.15 -9.87
CA LEU A 297 -10.04 -3.49 -9.18
C LEU A 297 -9.20 -4.43 -10.03
N ASP A 298 -9.81 -5.43 -10.65
CA ASP A 298 -9.13 -6.36 -11.55
C ASP A 298 -8.47 -5.62 -12.73
N LEU A 299 -9.18 -4.66 -13.34
CA LEU A 299 -8.62 -3.79 -14.37
C LEU A 299 -7.43 -2.96 -13.84
N ALA A 300 -7.53 -2.40 -12.64
CA ALA A 300 -6.43 -1.65 -12.05
C ALA A 300 -5.19 -2.52 -11.82
N LEU A 301 -5.38 -3.77 -11.37
CA LEU A 301 -4.30 -4.74 -11.18
C LEU A 301 -3.63 -5.15 -12.49
N HIS A 302 -4.40 -5.31 -13.58
CA HIS A 302 -3.85 -5.56 -14.92
C HIS A 302 -3.00 -4.39 -15.40
N ILE A 303 -3.49 -3.16 -15.27
CA ILE A 303 -2.73 -1.96 -15.64
C ILE A 303 -1.44 -1.85 -14.80
N LEU A 304 -1.52 -2.12 -13.49
CA LEU A 304 -0.34 -2.14 -12.61
C LEU A 304 0.69 -3.18 -13.05
N ALA A 305 0.25 -4.39 -13.41
CA ALA A 305 1.14 -5.45 -13.87
C ALA A 305 1.83 -5.08 -15.20
N GLU A 306 1.11 -4.43 -16.13
CA GLU A 306 1.66 -3.92 -17.38
C GLU A 306 2.71 -2.83 -17.12
N GLU A 307 2.38 -1.82 -16.30
CA GLU A 307 3.27 -0.70 -15.95
C GLU A 307 4.54 -1.17 -15.23
N LEU A 308 4.43 -2.18 -14.33
CA LEU A 308 5.60 -2.77 -13.67
C LEU A 308 6.49 -3.49 -14.66
N ARG A 309 5.91 -4.29 -15.58
CA ARG A 309 6.67 -5.03 -16.58
C ARG A 309 7.38 -4.10 -17.55
N GLU A 310 6.73 -3.03 -18.02
CA GLU A 310 7.34 -2.03 -18.89
C GLU A 310 8.57 -1.40 -18.25
N ARG A 311 8.48 -1.06 -16.95
CA ARG A 311 9.59 -0.48 -16.18
C ARG A 311 10.70 -1.47 -15.88
N GLU A 312 10.38 -2.73 -15.61
CA GLU A 312 11.37 -3.79 -15.41
C GLU A 312 12.16 -4.05 -16.69
N ILE A 313 11.52 -4.06 -17.87
CA ILE A 313 12.19 -4.16 -19.17
C ILE A 313 13.12 -2.96 -19.39
N ALA A 314 12.66 -1.74 -19.08
CA ALA A 314 13.48 -0.54 -19.16
C ALA A 314 14.67 -0.58 -18.20
N GLU A 315 14.50 -1.16 -17.00
CA GLU A 315 15.57 -1.38 -16.03
C GLU A 315 16.63 -2.35 -16.57
N ALA A 316 16.20 -3.46 -17.20
CA ALA A 316 17.10 -4.46 -17.76
C ALA A 316 17.93 -3.92 -18.96
N SER A 317 17.44 -2.89 -19.64
CA SER A 317 18.10 -2.24 -20.77
C SER A 317 19.21 -1.26 -20.37
N VAL A 318 19.34 -0.96 -19.06
CA VAL A 318 20.43 -0.12 -18.55
C VAL A 318 21.69 -0.97 -18.42
N PRO A 319 22.81 -0.57 -19.03
CA PRO A 319 24.08 -1.30 -18.94
C PRO A 319 24.48 -1.55 -17.47
N ALA A 320 25.03 -2.75 -17.24
CA ALA A 320 25.48 -3.20 -15.92
C ALA A 320 26.73 -2.47 -15.43
#